data_c5e8b5fc4fa329a753fdc851575152a2
#
_entry.id   c5e8b5fc4fa329a753fdc851575152a2
#
_cell.length_a   1.000
_cell.length_b   1.000
_cell.length_c   1.000
_cell.angle_alpha   90.00
_cell.angle_beta   90.00
_cell.angle_gamma   90.00
#
_symmetry.space_group_name_H-M   'P 1'
#
loop_
_entity.id
_entity.type
_entity.pdbx_description
1 polymer ?
#
loop_
_entity_poly.entity_id
_entity_poly.type
_entity_poly.pdbx_seq_one_letter_code
_entity_poly.pdbx_strand_id
1 'polypeptide(L)'
;SGDKWNKAMTSAVAMIKACNMAGNIDVVVSIRATHGGNYHGNGSVPLIMVVFDSRKDKLTKVKNLFPALDVTGTTPEGLCFEAIEKDLIPGNSNQDSYFVNYSDGCPYYGNQEIDYSGEVAERHTNKMVSNMRAKGISVLSYFIGGSYSYEDENKSFKNMYGADASFINATNMMDVAKTMNKKFLDK
;
A
#
# COMPACT_ATOMS: atom_id res chain seq x y z
N SER A 1 1.81 0.68 15.80
CA SER A 1 0.68 1.05 14.94
C SER A 1 0.56 2.56 14.75
N GLY A 2 0.38 3.38 15.79
CA GLY A 2 0.08 4.80 15.64
C GLY A 2 1.06 5.61 14.78
N ASP A 3 2.37 5.53 15.03
CA ASP A 3 3.36 6.31 14.27
C ASP A 3 3.49 5.84 12.81
N LYS A 4 3.49 4.53 12.55
CA LYS A 4 3.51 3.96 11.20
C LYS A 4 2.28 4.40 10.40
N TRP A 5 1.10 4.37 11.03
CA TRP A 5 -0.15 4.80 10.43
C TRP A 5 -0.12 6.29 10.05
N ASN A 6 0.28 7.15 10.99
CA ASN A 6 0.38 8.59 10.76
C ASN A 6 1.35 8.92 9.59
N LYS A 7 2.47 8.22 9.49
CA LYS A 7 3.43 8.38 8.38
C LYS A 7 2.79 7.99 7.05
N ALA A 8 2.15 6.81 6.97
CA ALA A 8 1.47 6.36 5.74
C ALA A 8 0.38 7.35 5.31
N MET A 9 -0.44 7.81 6.25
CA MET A 9 -1.52 8.76 5.96
C MET A 9 -0.99 10.12 5.53
N THR A 10 0.07 10.63 6.17
CA THR A 10 0.72 11.88 5.77
C THR A 10 1.27 11.79 4.35
N SER A 11 1.89 10.66 4.00
CA SER A 11 2.38 10.38 2.65
C SER A 11 1.24 10.35 1.63
N ALA A 12 0.15 9.66 1.95
CA ALA A 12 -1.02 9.59 1.08
C ALA A 12 -1.65 10.98 0.82
N VAL A 13 -1.79 11.79 1.88
CA VAL A 13 -2.31 13.17 1.76
C VAL A 13 -1.40 14.04 0.90
N ALA A 14 -0.07 13.94 1.08
CA ALA A 14 0.89 14.69 0.28
C ALA A 14 0.79 14.28 -1.20
N MET A 15 0.66 12.98 -1.49
CA MET A 15 0.49 12.46 -2.84
C MET A 15 -0.80 12.97 -3.49
N ILE A 16 -1.93 12.89 -2.80
CA ILE A 16 -3.22 13.41 -3.31
C ILE A 16 -3.09 14.89 -3.70
N LYS A 17 -2.47 15.70 -2.82
CA LYS A 17 -2.27 17.13 -3.10
C LYS A 17 -1.36 17.36 -4.30
N ALA A 18 -0.25 16.62 -4.40
CA ALA A 18 0.68 16.73 -5.52
C ALA A 18 0.03 16.36 -6.86
N CYS A 19 -0.70 15.24 -6.90
CA CYS A 19 -1.44 14.81 -8.10
C CYS A 19 -2.51 15.84 -8.51
N ASN A 20 -3.25 16.39 -7.53
CA ASN A 20 -4.24 17.42 -7.80
C ASN A 20 -3.61 18.72 -8.34
N MET A 21 -2.41 19.10 -7.86
CA MET A 21 -1.68 20.26 -8.38
C MET A 21 -1.15 20.02 -9.79
N ALA A 22 -0.71 18.82 -10.11
CA ALA A 22 -0.26 18.43 -11.44
C ALA A 22 -1.40 18.46 -12.49
N GLY A 23 -2.63 18.14 -12.09
CA GLY A 23 -3.85 18.26 -12.88
C GLY A 23 -4.02 17.20 -13.97
N ASN A 24 -3.03 16.35 -14.23
CA ASN A 24 -3.03 15.30 -15.24
C ASN A 24 -2.79 13.89 -14.64
N ILE A 25 -2.87 13.76 -13.33
CA ILE A 25 -2.65 12.50 -12.61
C ILE A 25 -3.88 12.18 -11.78
N ASP A 26 -4.53 11.07 -12.13
CA ASP A 26 -5.57 10.51 -11.28
C ASP A 26 -4.97 9.69 -10.14
N VAL A 27 -5.54 9.81 -8.96
CA VAL A 27 -5.11 9.07 -7.78
C VAL A 27 -6.28 8.42 -7.06
N VAL A 28 -6.13 7.14 -6.76
CA VAL A 28 -7.06 6.39 -5.92
C VAL A 28 -6.30 5.93 -4.68
N VAL A 29 -6.82 6.26 -3.50
CA VAL A 29 -6.24 5.84 -2.23
C VAL A 29 -7.15 4.82 -1.57
N SER A 30 -6.59 3.67 -1.24
CA SER A 30 -7.25 2.63 -0.46
C SER A 30 -6.44 2.31 0.80
N ILE A 31 -7.16 1.89 1.82
CA ILE A 31 -6.60 1.34 3.05
C ILE A 31 -6.98 -0.13 3.15
N ARG A 32 -6.11 -0.92 3.75
CA ARG A 32 -6.34 -2.33 4.01
C ARG A 32 -6.28 -2.61 5.50
N ALA A 33 -7.14 -3.52 5.95
CA ALA A 33 -7.28 -3.93 7.33
C ALA A 33 -7.91 -5.32 7.40
N THR A 34 -8.21 -5.79 8.59
CA THR A 34 -9.18 -6.84 8.82
C THR A 34 -10.38 -6.28 9.57
N HIS A 35 -11.57 -6.77 9.28
CA HIS A 35 -12.81 -6.31 9.91
C HIS A 35 -13.62 -7.46 10.46
N GLY A 36 -14.32 -7.21 11.55
CA GLY A 36 -15.14 -8.22 12.23
C GLY A 36 -14.32 -9.21 13.05
N GLY A 37 -14.96 -10.29 13.43
CA GLY A 37 -14.38 -11.32 14.26
C GLY A 37 -14.54 -11.09 15.77
N ASN A 38 -14.29 -12.16 16.51
CA ASN A 38 -14.23 -12.10 17.97
C ASN A 38 -12.83 -11.70 18.46
N TYR A 39 -12.64 -11.67 19.78
CA TYR A 39 -11.36 -11.34 20.41
C TYR A 39 -10.17 -12.20 19.93
N HIS A 40 -10.42 -13.41 19.42
CA HIS A 40 -9.41 -14.32 18.87
C HIS A 40 -9.28 -14.22 17.35
N GLY A 41 -9.88 -13.22 16.71
CA GLY A 41 -9.83 -13.03 15.25
C GLY A 41 -10.75 -13.95 14.44
N ASN A 42 -11.50 -14.86 15.10
CA ASN A 42 -12.41 -15.76 14.41
C ASN A 42 -13.55 -14.99 13.76
N GLY A 43 -13.82 -15.27 12.48
CA GLY A 43 -14.83 -14.58 11.70
C GLY A 43 -14.38 -13.21 11.15
N SER A 44 -13.12 -12.77 11.40
CA SER A 44 -12.59 -11.60 10.72
C SER A 44 -12.44 -11.85 9.23
N VAL A 45 -12.55 -10.80 8.44
CA VAL A 45 -12.37 -10.84 6.98
C VAL A 45 -11.35 -9.80 6.53
N PRO A 46 -10.54 -10.10 5.50
CA PRO A 46 -9.72 -9.09 4.86
C PRO A 46 -10.60 -8.00 4.27
N LEU A 47 -10.20 -6.75 4.48
CA LEU A 47 -10.90 -5.57 4.00
C LEU A 47 -9.94 -4.67 3.23
N ILE A 48 -10.37 -4.25 2.06
CA ILE A 48 -9.77 -3.11 1.36
C ILE A 48 -10.85 -2.07 1.09
N MET A 49 -10.59 -0.83 1.46
CA MET A 49 -11.56 0.26 1.38
C MET A 49 -10.97 1.43 0.60
N VAL A 50 -11.64 1.83 -0.48
CA VAL A 50 -11.31 3.05 -1.22
C VAL A 50 -11.78 4.25 -0.41
N VAL A 51 -10.82 5.05 0.06
CA VAL A 51 -11.10 6.24 0.89
C VAL A 51 -11.07 7.54 0.09
N PHE A 52 -10.41 7.54 -1.07
CA PHE A 52 -10.37 8.68 -1.97
C PHE A 52 -10.21 8.23 -3.43
N ASP A 53 -10.93 8.86 -4.35
CA ASP A 53 -10.77 8.70 -5.80
C ASP A 53 -10.86 10.09 -6.44
N SER A 54 -9.76 10.62 -6.99
CA SER A 54 -9.69 11.97 -7.55
C SER A 54 -10.70 12.25 -8.67
N ARG A 55 -11.16 11.19 -9.34
CA ARG A 55 -12.15 11.29 -10.43
C ARG A 55 -13.58 11.54 -9.92
N LYS A 56 -13.83 11.31 -8.62
CA LYS A 56 -15.16 11.38 -7.98
C LYS A 56 -15.19 12.31 -6.78
N ASP A 57 -14.06 12.42 -6.06
CA ASP A 57 -13.99 13.08 -4.76
C ASP A 57 -13.28 14.44 -4.87
N LYS A 58 -13.76 15.41 -4.09
CA LYS A 58 -13.09 16.70 -3.91
C LYS A 58 -12.03 16.61 -2.81
N LEU A 59 -11.00 17.47 -2.85
CA LEU A 59 -9.97 17.55 -1.81
C LEU A 59 -10.51 17.81 -0.40
N THR A 60 -11.69 18.41 -0.29
CA THR A 60 -12.38 18.61 1.01
C THR A 60 -12.67 17.29 1.73
N LYS A 61 -12.90 16.19 0.98
CA LYS A 61 -13.08 14.86 1.55
C LYS A 61 -11.83 14.41 2.34
N VAL A 62 -10.63 14.66 1.81
CA VAL A 62 -9.37 14.34 2.50
C VAL A 62 -9.31 15.04 3.86
N LYS A 63 -9.60 16.34 3.89
CA LYS A 63 -9.59 17.14 5.13
C LYS A 63 -10.60 16.62 6.16
N ASN A 64 -11.77 16.20 5.72
CA ASN A 64 -12.87 15.82 6.61
C ASN A 64 -12.80 14.35 7.04
N LEU A 65 -12.39 13.45 6.16
CA LEU A 65 -12.42 12.01 6.41
C LEU A 65 -11.09 11.49 7.02
N PHE A 66 -9.96 11.91 6.49
CA PHE A 66 -8.68 11.32 6.84
C PHE A 66 -8.30 11.43 8.32
N PRO A 67 -8.61 12.52 9.04
CA PRO A 67 -8.36 12.59 10.49
C PRO A 67 -9.16 11.57 11.31
N ALA A 68 -10.29 11.07 10.77
CA ALA A 68 -11.15 10.09 11.41
C ALA A 68 -10.86 8.64 11.00
N LEU A 69 -9.97 8.44 10.02
CA LEU A 69 -9.59 7.10 9.60
C LEU A 69 -8.66 6.46 10.62
N ASP A 70 -9.02 5.27 11.01
CA ASP A 70 -8.17 4.37 11.79
C ASP A 70 -8.22 2.98 11.17
N VAL A 71 -7.15 2.21 11.36
CA VAL A 71 -7.06 0.84 10.89
C VAL A 71 -6.69 -0.07 12.05
N THR A 72 -7.42 -1.14 12.17
CA THR A 72 -7.22 -2.18 13.17
C THR A 72 -6.98 -3.52 12.50
N GLY A 73 -6.53 -4.50 13.28
CA GLY A 73 -6.34 -5.85 12.83
C GLY A 73 -4.98 -6.09 12.17
N THR A 74 -4.94 -7.00 11.24
CA THR A 74 -3.74 -7.49 10.58
C THR A 74 -3.62 -6.99 9.15
N THR A 75 -2.50 -7.27 8.50
CA THR A 75 -2.21 -6.78 7.15
C THR A 75 -2.27 -7.94 6.13
N PRO A 76 -3.44 -8.31 5.59
CA PRO A 76 -3.59 -9.38 4.60
C PRO A 76 -3.17 -8.92 3.21
N GLU A 77 -1.91 -8.57 3.03
CA GLU A 77 -1.39 -7.79 1.92
C GLU A 77 -1.68 -8.38 0.53
N GLY A 78 -1.21 -9.60 0.26
CA GLY A 78 -1.43 -10.26 -1.02
C GLY A 78 -2.91 -10.57 -1.30
N LEU A 79 -3.70 -10.91 -0.26
CA LEU A 79 -5.15 -11.12 -0.39
C LEU A 79 -5.87 -9.84 -0.81
N CYS A 80 -5.47 -8.70 -0.24
CA CYS A 80 -6.01 -7.40 -0.66
C CYS A 80 -5.58 -7.03 -2.07
N PHE A 81 -4.35 -7.37 -2.48
CA PHE A 81 -3.88 -7.12 -3.85
C PHE A 81 -4.65 -7.96 -4.87
N GLU A 82 -4.91 -9.23 -4.57
CA GLU A 82 -5.73 -10.09 -5.40
C GLU A 82 -7.15 -9.53 -5.56
N ALA A 83 -7.75 -9.05 -4.47
CA ALA A 83 -9.10 -8.50 -4.49
C ALA A 83 -9.24 -7.28 -5.40
N ILE A 84 -8.21 -6.40 -5.47
CA ILE A 84 -8.26 -5.18 -6.30
C ILE A 84 -7.64 -5.35 -7.69
N GLU A 85 -7.01 -6.48 -7.99
CA GLU A 85 -6.25 -6.67 -9.23
C GLU A 85 -7.08 -6.36 -10.50
N LYS A 86 -8.37 -6.70 -10.48
CA LYS A 86 -9.30 -6.46 -11.59
C LYS A 86 -9.69 -4.98 -11.76
N ASP A 87 -9.55 -4.18 -10.70
CA ASP A 87 -9.92 -2.77 -10.69
C ASP A 87 -8.72 -1.85 -11.00
N LEU A 88 -7.51 -2.43 -11.09
CA LEU A 88 -6.31 -1.70 -11.46
C LEU A 88 -6.30 -1.39 -12.95
N ILE A 89 -5.95 -0.16 -13.29
CA ILE A 89 -5.84 0.29 -14.67
C ILE A 89 -4.44 -0.07 -15.19
N PRO A 90 -4.31 -0.90 -16.25
CA PRO A 90 -3.01 -1.23 -16.83
C PRO A 90 -2.33 0.01 -17.42
N GLY A 91 -0.98 0.03 -17.38
CA GLY A 91 -0.20 0.97 -18.15
C GLY A 91 -0.21 0.64 -19.64
N ASN A 92 -0.06 1.65 -20.49
CA ASN A 92 0.03 1.50 -21.95
C ASN A 92 0.90 2.63 -22.55
N SER A 93 1.02 2.69 -23.89
CA SER A 93 1.83 3.70 -24.57
C SER A 93 1.42 5.16 -24.32
N ASN A 94 0.18 5.40 -23.89
CA ASN A 94 -0.38 6.73 -23.70
C ASN A 94 -0.59 7.08 -22.22
N GLN A 95 -0.46 6.11 -21.33
CA GLN A 95 -0.78 6.26 -19.91
C GLN A 95 0.12 5.39 -19.04
N ASP A 96 0.83 6.02 -18.14
CA ASP A 96 1.55 5.34 -17.09
C ASP A 96 0.62 4.96 -15.94
N SER A 97 0.84 3.78 -15.38
CA SER A 97 0.13 3.31 -14.20
C SER A 97 1.11 2.96 -13.08
N TYR A 98 0.81 3.44 -11.89
CA TYR A 98 1.63 3.22 -10.71
C TYR A 98 0.79 2.63 -9.58
N PHE A 99 1.32 1.61 -8.94
CA PHE A 99 0.78 1.08 -7.69
C PHE A 99 1.76 1.41 -6.56
N VAL A 100 1.35 2.32 -5.69
CA VAL A 100 2.17 2.76 -4.55
C VAL A 100 1.68 2.08 -3.29
N ASN A 101 2.57 1.36 -2.63
CA ASN A 101 2.27 0.60 -1.43
C ASN A 101 3.15 1.02 -0.25
N TYR A 102 2.57 1.05 0.94
CA TYR A 102 3.26 1.21 2.21
C TYR A 102 3.06 -0.04 3.06
N SER A 103 4.15 -0.68 3.47
CA SER A 103 4.11 -1.94 4.23
C SER A 103 5.18 -1.96 5.30
N ASP A 104 4.93 -2.65 6.40
CA ASP A 104 5.93 -2.96 7.42
C ASP A 104 6.61 -4.32 7.22
N GLY A 105 6.35 -4.98 6.10
CA GLY A 105 7.01 -6.22 5.72
C GLY A 105 6.45 -7.47 6.36
N CYS A 106 5.35 -7.38 7.11
CA CYS A 106 4.76 -8.51 7.83
C CYS A 106 3.35 -8.82 7.31
N PRO A 107 3.21 -9.51 6.17
CA PRO A 107 1.90 -9.91 5.66
C PRO A 107 1.33 -10.99 6.58
N TYR A 108 0.17 -10.72 7.15
CA TYR A 108 -0.47 -11.65 8.06
C TYR A 108 -1.99 -11.59 7.98
N TYR A 109 -2.60 -12.75 7.92
CA TYR A 109 -4.02 -12.96 8.21
C TYR A 109 -4.21 -14.36 8.74
N GLY A 110 -4.92 -14.51 9.85
CA GLY A 110 -5.19 -15.80 10.45
C GLY A 110 -6.54 -15.84 11.13
N ASN A 111 -7.19 -17.00 11.03
CA ASN A 111 -8.35 -17.40 11.83
C ASN A 111 -8.23 -18.89 12.14
N GLN A 112 -9.31 -19.53 12.65
CA GLN A 112 -9.28 -20.94 13.00
C GLN A 112 -9.02 -21.90 11.82
N GLU A 113 -9.30 -21.46 10.58
CA GLU A 113 -9.25 -22.31 9.37
C GLU A 113 -8.09 -21.89 8.46
N ILE A 114 -7.63 -20.65 8.54
CA ILE A 114 -6.66 -20.04 7.63
C ILE A 114 -5.48 -19.49 8.42
N ASP A 115 -4.28 -19.93 8.07
CA ASP A 115 -3.02 -19.29 8.45
C ASP A 115 -2.33 -18.76 7.19
N TYR A 116 -2.48 -17.46 6.97
CA TYR A 116 -1.84 -16.73 5.88
C TYR A 116 -0.70 -15.91 6.46
N SER A 117 0.47 -16.50 6.56
CA SER A 117 1.64 -15.89 7.21
C SER A 117 2.95 -16.37 6.56
N GLY A 118 4.05 -15.76 6.96
CA GLY A 118 5.41 -16.16 6.58
C GLY A 118 5.57 -16.34 5.07
N GLU A 119 6.27 -17.40 4.68
CA GLU A 119 6.63 -17.67 3.28
C GLU A 119 5.42 -17.82 2.35
N VAL A 120 4.30 -18.35 2.84
CA VAL A 120 3.07 -18.50 2.04
C VAL A 120 2.52 -17.12 1.67
N ALA A 121 2.43 -16.21 2.64
CA ALA A 121 1.94 -14.85 2.42
C ALA A 121 2.91 -14.03 1.56
N GLU A 122 4.22 -14.18 1.79
CA GLU A 122 5.26 -13.52 0.99
C GLU A 122 5.20 -13.94 -0.49
N ARG A 123 5.16 -15.25 -0.77
CA ARG A 123 5.08 -15.77 -2.14
C ARG A 123 3.80 -15.34 -2.85
N HIS A 124 2.68 -15.35 -2.13
CA HIS A 124 1.42 -14.88 -2.70
C HIS A 124 1.48 -13.38 -3.03
N THR A 125 1.97 -12.56 -2.10
CA THR A 125 2.16 -11.11 -2.34
C THR A 125 3.10 -10.86 -3.53
N ASN A 126 4.23 -11.58 -3.61
CA ASN A 126 5.17 -11.49 -4.74
C ASN A 126 4.50 -11.85 -6.07
N LYS A 127 3.68 -12.91 -6.10
CA LYS A 127 2.90 -13.27 -7.29
C LYS A 127 1.96 -12.14 -7.73
N MET A 128 1.23 -11.52 -6.79
CA MET A 128 0.34 -10.39 -7.13
C MET A 128 1.12 -9.18 -7.66
N VAL A 129 2.25 -8.86 -7.05
CA VAL A 129 3.15 -7.81 -7.53
C VAL A 129 3.65 -8.11 -8.95
N SER A 130 4.03 -9.36 -9.21
CA SER A 130 4.47 -9.80 -10.55
C SER A 130 3.36 -9.70 -11.58
N ASN A 131 2.12 -10.05 -11.21
CA ASN A 131 0.96 -9.90 -12.09
C ASN A 131 0.69 -8.43 -12.44
N MET A 132 0.78 -7.53 -11.46
CA MET A 132 0.63 -6.08 -11.70
C MET A 132 1.70 -5.57 -12.67
N ARG A 133 2.96 -5.96 -12.48
CA ARG A 133 4.06 -5.60 -13.40
C ARG A 133 3.84 -6.14 -14.82
N ALA A 134 3.36 -7.36 -14.94
CA ALA A 134 3.03 -7.95 -16.24
C ALA A 134 1.91 -7.21 -16.99
N LYS A 135 1.05 -6.47 -16.26
CA LYS A 135 0.03 -5.56 -16.81
C LYS A 135 0.57 -4.15 -17.11
N GLY A 136 1.87 -3.92 -17.04
CA GLY A 136 2.48 -2.61 -17.27
C GLY A 136 2.30 -1.63 -16.10
N ILE A 137 1.99 -2.11 -14.90
CA ILE A 137 1.86 -1.28 -13.70
C ILE A 137 3.21 -1.21 -13.00
N SER A 138 3.76 -0.02 -12.82
CA SER A 138 4.96 0.21 -12.02
C SER A 138 4.63 0.09 -10.53
N VAL A 139 5.19 -0.92 -9.85
CA VAL A 139 4.95 -1.13 -8.42
C VAL A 139 6.05 -0.47 -7.61
N LEU A 140 5.68 0.49 -6.78
CA LEU A 140 6.54 1.23 -5.86
C LEU A 140 6.16 0.85 -4.44
N SER A 141 7.02 0.11 -3.75
CA SER A 141 6.75 -0.32 -2.38
C SER A 141 7.71 0.32 -1.40
N TYR A 142 7.17 0.95 -0.39
CA TYR A 142 7.89 1.67 0.64
C TYR A 142 7.75 0.94 1.97
N PHE A 143 8.91 0.63 2.56
CA PHE A 143 8.96 -0.01 3.87
C PHE A 143 8.75 1.02 4.99
N ILE A 144 7.75 0.79 5.84
CA ILE A 144 7.46 1.61 7.02
C ILE A 144 7.87 0.84 8.27
N GLY A 145 9.14 0.54 8.42
CA GLY A 145 9.68 -0.07 9.63
C GLY A 145 9.78 0.91 10.80
N GLY A 146 9.82 0.39 12.02
CA GLY A 146 10.25 1.14 13.18
C GLY A 146 11.78 1.29 13.21
N SER A 147 12.31 2.07 14.17
CA SER A 147 13.76 2.23 14.39
C SER A 147 14.46 0.91 14.74
N TYR A 148 13.72 -0.13 15.02
CA TYR A 148 14.16 -1.48 15.35
C TYR A 148 13.55 -2.50 14.37
N SER A 149 13.59 -2.20 13.06
CA SER A 149 13.21 -3.21 12.04
C SER A 149 14.15 -4.39 12.14
N TYR A 150 13.62 -5.55 12.47
CA TYR A 150 14.38 -6.80 12.48
C TYR A 150 14.84 -7.12 11.05
N GLU A 151 16.00 -7.74 10.90
CA GLU A 151 16.53 -8.19 9.60
C GLU A 151 15.51 -9.04 8.83
N ASP A 152 14.69 -9.80 9.55
CA ASP A 152 13.64 -10.63 8.99
C ASP A 152 12.52 -9.84 8.30
N GLU A 153 12.07 -8.69 8.86
CA GLU A 153 11.08 -7.81 8.22
C GLU A 153 11.60 -7.25 6.90
N ASN A 154 12.87 -6.85 6.87
CA ASN A 154 13.55 -6.35 5.67
C ASN A 154 13.68 -7.44 4.60
N LYS A 155 13.99 -8.67 5.02
CA LYS A 155 14.09 -9.82 4.12
C LYS A 155 12.74 -10.17 3.54
N SER A 156 11.70 -10.27 4.38
CA SER A 156 10.33 -10.51 3.97
C SER A 156 9.85 -9.46 2.96
N PHE A 157 10.09 -8.18 3.23
CA PHE A 157 9.75 -7.09 2.33
C PHE A 157 10.45 -7.21 0.96
N LYS A 158 11.74 -7.56 0.94
CA LYS A 158 12.48 -7.81 -0.31
C LYS A 158 11.94 -9.03 -1.06
N ASN A 159 11.56 -10.08 -0.35
CA ASN A 159 10.97 -11.27 -0.94
C ASN A 159 9.66 -10.95 -1.67
N MET A 160 8.83 -10.07 -1.09
CA MET A 160 7.55 -9.67 -1.67
C MET A 160 7.70 -8.73 -2.88
N TYR A 161 8.59 -7.74 -2.80
CA TYR A 161 8.63 -6.64 -3.76
C TYR A 161 9.86 -6.63 -4.67
N GLY A 162 10.86 -7.45 -4.38
CA GLY A 162 12.07 -7.58 -5.19
C GLY A 162 12.99 -6.36 -5.13
N ALA A 163 13.74 -6.15 -6.22
CA ALA A 163 14.76 -5.10 -6.32
C ALA A 163 14.19 -3.67 -6.25
N ASP A 164 12.91 -3.48 -6.59
CA ASP A 164 12.23 -2.17 -6.51
C ASP A 164 11.70 -1.84 -5.10
N ALA A 165 11.97 -2.71 -4.12
CA ALA A 165 11.68 -2.46 -2.72
C ALA A 165 12.51 -1.28 -2.20
N SER A 166 11.85 -0.18 -1.86
CA SER A 166 12.52 1.02 -1.36
C SER A 166 12.43 1.07 0.16
N PHE A 167 13.58 0.94 0.83
CA PHE A 167 13.67 1.16 2.27
C PHE A 167 13.78 2.66 2.52
N ILE A 168 12.65 3.34 2.50
CA ILE A 168 12.60 4.76 2.82
C ILE A 168 12.33 4.88 4.30
N ASN A 169 13.19 5.63 4.97
CA ASN A 169 12.87 6.11 6.30
C ASN A 169 11.66 7.04 6.16
N ALA A 170 10.47 6.51 6.48
CA ALA A 170 9.21 7.23 6.35
C ALA A 170 9.13 8.47 7.27
N THR A 171 10.17 8.73 8.09
CA THR A 171 10.32 9.99 8.82
C THR A 171 10.69 11.16 7.90
N ASN A 172 11.20 10.88 6.69
CA ASN A 172 11.58 11.91 5.73
C ASN A 172 10.69 11.87 4.48
N MET A 173 9.57 12.59 4.55
CA MET A 173 8.65 12.77 3.43
C MET A 173 9.32 13.29 2.15
N MET A 174 10.43 14.02 2.30
CA MET A 174 11.19 14.55 1.18
C MET A 174 11.86 13.43 0.38
N ASP A 175 12.29 12.35 1.04
CA ASP A 175 12.91 11.20 0.36
C ASP A 175 11.86 10.37 -0.39
N VAL A 176 10.65 10.23 0.17
CA VAL A 176 9.50 9.64 -0.55
C VAL A 176 9.20 10.44 -1.82
N ALA A 177 9.06 11.77 -1.68
CA ALA A 177 8.78 12.66 -2.82
C ALA A 177 9.90 12.63 -3.87
N LYS A 178 11.16 12.65 -3.47
CA LYS A 178 12.31 12.55 -4.39
C LYS A 178 12.34 11.24 -5.15
N THR A 179 12.08 10.11 -4.46
CA THR A 179 12.10 8.79 -5.10
C THR A 179 10.95 8.65 -6.09
N MET A 180 9.78 9.17 -5.76
CA MET A 180 8.65 9.24 -6.67
C MET A 180 8.97 10.14 -7.87
N ASN A 181 9.44 11.36 -7.66
CA ASN A 181 9.81 12.28 -8.74
C ASN A 181 10.85 11.66 -9.68
N LYS A 182 11.88 11.00 -9.13
CA LYS A 182 12.87 10.31 -9.93
C LYS A 182 12.22 9.26 -10.84
N LYS A 183 11.33 8.42 -10.32
CA LYS A 183 10.62 7.40 -11.12
C LYS A 183 9.65 8.00 -12.14
N PHE A 184 9.09 9.20 -11.89
CA PHE A 184 8.23 9.90 -12.84
C PHE A 184 9.01 10.67 -13.92
N LEU A 185 10.26 11.08 -13.64
CA LEU A 185 11.07 11.91 -14.54
C LEU A 185 12.15 11.14 -15.30
N ASP A 186 12.54 9.95 -14.86
CA ASP A 186 13.57 9.09 -15.48
C ASP A 186 13.02 8.31 -16.71
N LYS A 187 12.14 8.93 -17.50
CA LYS A 187 11.64 8.40 -18.77
C LYS A 187 12.14 9.19 -19.98
#